data_e32b4583e1f25bed022eda4ac84812fb
#
_entry.id   e32b4583e1f25bed022eda4ac84812fb
#
_cell.length_a   1.000
_cell.length_b   1.000
_cell.length_c   1.000
_cell.angle_alpha   90.00
_cell.angle_beta   90.00
_cell.angle_gamma   90.00
#
_symmetry.space_group_name_H-M   'P 1'
#
loop_
_entity.id
_entity.type
_entity.pdbx_description
1 polymer ?
#
loop_
_entity_poly.entity_id
_entity_poly.type
_entity_poly.pdbx_seq_one_letter_code
_entity_poly.pdbx_strand_id
1 'polypeptide(L)'
;KSKQATSRKKMLDNLKIEDIKPSSRRYPAVIFTSEREAGDQILSVENLSFSDSNSTLFDKIDFNLNKGDKVVLYSKDTRATTAFYEILNNKIKSNTGRFDWGITTSQAYLPLDNSSYFHDKISLVDWLRQWSKNDEEREEVFIRGFLGKMIFSGEEALKNCDVLSGGEKVRCMLSRMMMLRSNVLMFDEPTSHLDLESITALNNSIKKFKGNVILSTHDFEFAKSVGNRVIELTPNGVIDRLTTFDSYISDPKIKELRAKLYS
;
A
#
# COMPACT_ATOMS: atom_id res chain seq x y z
N LYS A 1 -5.92 60.09 22.65
CA LYS A 1 -5.19 58.82 22.34
C LYS A 1 -5.67 57.61 23.15
N SER A 2 -6.45 57.76 24.25
CA SER A 2 -6.87 56.61 25.11
C SER A 2 -8.09 55.86 24.60
N LYS A 3 -9.06 56.52 23.96
CA LYS A 3 -10.31 55.87 23.49
C LYS A 3 -10.10 54.80 22.38
N GLN A 4 -9.14 55.03 21.48
CA GLN A 4 -8.81 54.02 20.44
C GLN A 4 -8.09 52.79 21.00
N ALA A 5 -7.26 52.97 22.02
CA ALA A 5 -6.59 51.84 22.68
C ALA A 5 -7.58 50.98 23.46
N THR A 6 -8.58 51.56 24.11
CA THR A 6 -9.63 50.86 24.84
C THR A 6 -10.57 50.09 23.90
N SER A 7 -10.91 50.67 22.73
CA SER A 7 -11.73 50.01 21.69
C SER A 7 -11.00 48.80 21.09
N ARG A 8 -9.67 48.94 20.81
CA ARG A 8 -8.87 47.79 20.31
C ARG A 8 -8.70 46.67 21.34
N LYS A 9 -8.54 47.06 22.62
CA LYS A 9 -8.49 46.07 23.70
C LYS A 9 -9.80 45.30 23.83
N LYS A 10 -10.94 45.99 23.73
CA LYS A 10 -12.26 45.37 23.73
C LYS A 10 -12.52 44.47 22.51
N MET A 11 -11.94 44.81 21.33
CA MET A 11 -11.97 43.91 20.16
C MET A 11 -11.09 42.66 20.34
N LEU A 12 -9.93 42.78 20.99
CA LEU A 12 -9.08 41.63 21.35
C LEU A 12 -9.70 40.74 22.41
N ASP A 13 -10.38 41.31 23.40
CA ASP A 13 -11.07 40.54 24.43
C ASP A 13 -12.33 39.84 23.90
N ASN A 14 -12.94 40.38 22.83
CA ASN A 14 -14.07 39.72 22.12
C ASN A 14 -13.61 38.70 21.07
N LEU A 15 -12.35 38.65 20.69
CA LEU A 15 -11.75 37.51 19.98
C LEU A 15 -11.48 36.39 21.01
N LYS A 16 -12.55 35.88 21.62
CA LYS A 16 -12.47 34.56 22.23
C LYS A 16 -12.11 33.59 21.10
N ILE A 17 -10.84 33.22 21.05
CA ILE A 17 -10.46 31.97 20.38
C ILE A 17 -11.30 30.93 21.10
N GLU A 18 -12.37 30.46 20.45
CA GLU A 18 -13.07 29.28 20.93
C GLU A 18 -11.99 28.23 21.12
N ASP A 19 -11.84 27.73 22.33
CA ASP A 19 -10.95 26.61 22.61
C ASP A 19 -11.30 25.53 21.60
N ILE A 20 -10.45 25.36 20.57
CA ILE A 20 -10.61 24.31 19.59
C ILE A 20 -10.52 23.03 20.42
N LYS A 21 -11.69 22.44 20.70
CA LYS A 21 -11.75 21.15 21.38
C LYS A 21 -10.79 20.23 20.67
N PRO A 22 -9.85 19.58 21.37
CA PRO A 22 -8.94 18.65 20.72
C PRO A 22 -9.77 17.69 19.88
N SER A 23 -9.42 17.58 18.61
CA SER A 23 -10.16 16.74 17.65
C SER A 23 -10.34 15.35 18.26
N SER A 24 -11.60 14.93 18.43
CA SER A 24 -11.94 13.56 18.83
C SER A 24 -11.67 12.54 17.73
N ARG A 25 -11.09 12.99 16.60
CA ARG A 25 -10.73 12.11 15.47
C ARG A 25 -9.62 11.18 15.91
N ARG A 26 -9.92 9.89 15.87
CA ARG A 26 -8.93 8.84 16.06
C ARG A 26 -8.19 8.64 14.74
N TYR A 27 -6.87 8.70 14.79
CA TYR A 27 -6.02 8.44 13.64
C TYR A 27 -5.57 6.97 13.65
N PRO A 28 -5.61 6.26 12.52
CA PRO A 28 -5.04 4.92 12.45
C PRO A 28 -3.52 4.99 12.62
N ALA A 29 -2.96 3.95 13.24
CA ALA A 29 -1.53 3.81 13.47
C ALA A 29 -0.98 2.67 12.62
N VAL A 30 -0.67 2.93 11.36
CA VAL A 30 0.00 1.95 10.49
C VAL A 30 1.48 1.90 10.85
N ILE A 31 1.99 0.72 11.24
CA ILE A 31 3.39 0.50 11.60
C ILE A 31 3.84 -0.83 11.01
N PHE A 32 4.57 -0.77 9.90
CA PHE A 32 5.17 -1.97 9.33
C PHE A 32 6.54 -2.25 9.94
N THR A 33 6.73 -3.47 10.37
CA THR A 33 8.01 -4.01 10.83
C THR A 33 8.26 -5.33 10.13
N SER A 34 9.50 -5.68 9.92
CA SER A 34 9.87 -7.01 9.40
C SER A 34 10.43 -7.88 10.53
N GLU A 35 10.08 -9.17 10.50
CA GLU A 35 10.59 -10.15 11.46
C GLU A 35 12.09 -10.40 11.26
N ARG A 36 12.54 -10.35 10.00
CA ARG A 36 13.95 -10.44 9.61
C ARG A 36 14.25 -9.49 8.46
N GLU A 37 15.49 -9.08 8.32
CA GLU A 37 15.95 -8.37 7.13
C GLU A 37 16.00 -9.32 5.92
N ALA A 38 15.68 -8.79 4.74
CA ALA A 38 15.91 -9.50 3.49
C ALA A 38 17.37 -9.44 3.09
N GLY A 39 17.82 -10.44 2.33
CA GLY A 39 19.13 -10.40 1.64
C GLY A 39 19.15 -9.38 0.51
N ASP A 40 20.22 -9.30 -0.25
CA ASP A 40 20.39 -8.29 -1.30
C ASP A 40 19.46 -8.52 -2.49
N GLN A 41 19.25 -9.78 -2.88
CA GLN A 41 18.35 -10.14 -3.98
C GLN A 41 16.94 -10.36 -3.44
N ILE A 42 16.00 -9.55 -3.94
CA ILE A 42 14.60 -9.57 -3.50
C ILE A 42 13.71 -10.33 -4.47
N LEU A 43 13.74 -9.96 -5.74
CA LEU A 43 12.94 -10.55 -6.80
C LEU A 43 13.72 -10.53 -8.10
N SER A 44 13.74 -11.64 -8.81
CA SER A 44 14.18 -11.72 -10.20
C SER A 44 12.99 -12.00 -11.10
N VAL A 45 12.85 -11.25 -12.17
CA VAL A 45 11.84 -11.45 -13.20
C VAL A 45 12.56 -11.63 -14.52
N GLU A 46 12.28 -12.75 -15.22
CA GLU A 46 12.97 -13.14 -16.44
C GLU A 46 11.97 -13.45 -17.55
N ASN A 47 12.03 -12.68 -18.62
CA ASN A 47 11.27 -12.88 -19.85
C ASN A 47 9.76 -13.09 -19.62
N LEU A 48 9.22 -12.40 -18.62
CA LEU A 48 7.85 -12.59 -18.16
C LEU A 48 6.87 -11.89 -19.09
N SER A 49 5.86 -12.62 -19.59
CA SER A 49 4.81 -12.08 -20.45
C SER A 49 3.43 -12.52 -19.95
N PHE A 50 2.48 -11.62 -20.10
CA PHE A 50 1.09 -11.92 -19.81
C PHE A 50 0.14 -11.17 -20.75
N SER A 51 -0.80 -11.93 -21.31
CA SER A 51 -1.90 -11.44 -22.13
C SER A 51 -3.20 -12.00 -21.57
N ASP A 52 -4.22 -11.18 -21.48
CA ASP A 52 -5.57 -11.65 -21.28
C ASP A 52 -6.25 -11.99 -22.62
N SER A 53 -7.54 -12.32 -22.59
CA SER A 53 -8.31 -12.65 -23.81
C SER A 53 -8.40 -11.51 -24.83
N ASN A 54 -8.10 -10.28 -24.44
CA ASN A 54 -8.36 -9.09 -25.22
C ASN A 54 -7.08 -8.36 -25.68
N SER A 55 -5.98 -8.48 -24.92
CA SER A 55 -4.76 -7.71 -25.20
C SER A 55 -3.53 -8.24 -24.48
N THR A 56 -2.36 -7.92 -25.01
CA THR A 56 -1.09 -8.09 -24.31
C THR A 56 -0.95 -7.00 -23.27
N LEU A 57 -0.84 -7.40 -22.00
CA LEU A 57 -0.69 -6.47 -20.89
C LEU A 57 0.78 -6.09 -20.68
N PHE A 58 1.68 -7.07 -20.78
CA PHE A 58 3.13 -6.86 -20.82
C PHE A 58 3.82 -8.04 -21.51
N ASP A 59 4.92 -7.76 -22.20
CA ASP A 59 5.68 -8.77 -22.93
C ASP A 59 7.17 -8.69 -22.61
N LYS A 60 7.77 -9.86 -22.39
CA LYS A 60 9.22 -10.08 -22.17
C LYS A 60 9.85 -9.07 -21.21
N ILE A 61 9.23 -8.90 -20.06
CA ILE A 61 9.77 -7.99 -19.05
C ILE A 61 10.88 -8.69 -18.25
N ASP A 62 12.00 -7.96 -18.06
CA ASP A 62 13.18 -8.41 -17.33
C ASP A 62 13.61 -7.32 -16.36
N PHE A 63 13.68 -7.64 -15.07
CA PHE A 63 14.27 -6.76 -14.05
C PHE A 63 14.56 -7.53 -12.76
N ASN A 64 15.44 -6.94 -11.93
CA ASN A 64 15.74 -7.45 -10.60
C ASN A 64 15.45 -6.38 -9.55
N LEU A 65 14.84 -6.76 -8.43
CA LEU A 65 14.70 -5.90 -7.27
C LEU A 65 15.75 -6.24 -6.23
N ASN A 66 16.36 -5.20 -5.69
CA ASN A 66 17.39 -5.27 -4.69
C ASN A 66 16.89 -4.74 -3.33
N LYS A 67 17.62 -5.04 -2.28
CA LYS A 67 17.32 -4.56 -0.92
C LYS A 67 17.18 -3.03 -0.90
N GLY A 68 16.09 -2.55 -0.32
CA GLY A 68 15.80 -1.12 -0.17
C GLY A 68 15.04 -0.48 -1.33
N ASP A 69 14.77 -1.22 -2.42
CA ASP A 69 13.93 -0.71 -3.51
C ASP A 69 12.51 -0.46 -3.01
N LYS A 70 12.02 0.75 -3.23
CA LYS A 70 10.62 1.16 -3.09
C LYS A 70 10.10 1.51 -4.48
N VAL A 71 9.50 0.50 -5.11
CA VAL A 71 9.08 0.57 -6.51
C VAL A 71 7.69 1.15 -6.62
N VAL A 72 7.54 2.15 -7.47
CA VAL A 72 6.24 2.51 -8.07
C VAL A 72 6.07 1.65 -9.31
N LEU A 73 5.19 0.66 -9.22
CA LEU A 73 4.77 -0.15 -10.36
C LEU A 73 3.68 0.59 -11.12
N TYR A 74 3.92 0.88 -12.37
CA TYR A 74 3.04 1.71 -13.19
C TYR A 74 2.67 1.01 -14.49
N SER A 75 1.51 1.30 -15.04
CA SER A 75 1.09 0.99 -16.41
C SER A 75 -0.04 1.94 -16.82
N LYS A 76 -0.21 2.19 -18.11
CA LYS A 76 -1.41 2.87 -18.64
C LYS A 76 -2.67 2.01 -18.46
N ASP A 77 -2.52 0.69 -18.46
CA ASP A 77 -3.58 -0.27 -18.21
C ASP A 77 -3.40 -0.89 -16.82
N THR A 78 -4.28 -0.55 -15.89
CA THR A 78 -4.23 -1.05 -14.51
C THR A 78 -4.35 -2.56 -14.39
N ARG A 79 -4.95 -3.23 -15.39
CA ARG A 79 -4.99 -4.70 -15.45
C ARG A 79 -3.58 -5.30 -15.48
N ALA A 80 -2.60 -4.60 -16.08
CA ALA A 80 -1.23 -5.06 -16.14
C ALA A 80 -0.58 -5.11 -14.74
N THR A 81 -0.78 -4.09 -13.92
CA THR A 81 -0.24 -4.06 -12.54
C THR A 81 -0.91 -5.12 -11.67
N THR A 82 -2.23 -5.23 -11.72
CA THR A 82 -2.98 -6.26 -10.97
C THR A 82 -2.58 -7.67 -11.41
N ALA A 83 -2.51 -7.95 -12.73
CA ALA A 83 -2.06 -9.24 -13.24
C ALA A 83 -0.64 -9.60 -12.78
N PHE A 84 0.28 -8.62 -12.79
CA PHE A 84 1.63 -8.82 -12.29
C PHE A 84 1.64 -9.22 -10.81
N TYR A 85 0.88 -8.52 -9.94
CA TYR A 85 0.75 -8.92 -8.54
C TYR A 85 0.14 -10.31 -8.36
N GLU A 86 -0.87 -10.65 -9.14
CA GLU A 86 -1.51 -11.98 -9.07
C GLU A 86 -0.57 -13.10 -9.51
N ILE A 87 0.29 -12.85 -10.52
CA ILE A 87 1.35 -13.78 -10.92
C ILE A 87 2.34 -13.95 -9.75
N LEU A 88 2.83 -12.86 -9.16
CA LEU A 88 3.78 -12.91 -8.03
C LEU A 88 3.20 -13.63 -6.80
N ASN A 89 1.89 -13.66 -6.66
CA ASN A 89 1.18 -14.39 -5.59
C ASN A 89 0.70 -15.79 -6.01
N ASN A 90 1.10 -16.27 -7.20
CA ASN A 90 0.72 -17.58 -7.76
C ASN A 90 -0.81 -17.78 -7.91
N LYS A 91 -1.58 -16.70 -8.03
CA LYS A 91 -3.03 -16.77 -8.29
C LYS A 91 -3.34 -17.05 -9.75
N ILE A 92 -2.56 -16.47 -10.66
CA ILE A 92 -2.62 -16.72 -12.10
C ILE A 92 -1.23 -17.10 -12.61
N LYS A 93 -1.18 -17.76 -13.76
CA LYS A 93 0.07 -18.16 -14.42
C LYS A 93 0.41 -17.16 -15.53
N SER A 94 1.68 -16.81 -15.66
CA SER A 94 2.20 -16.09 -16.83
C SER A 94 2.09 -16.94 -18.09
N ASN A 95 2.05 -16.27 -19.27
CA ASN A 95 2.10 -16.99 -20.55
C ASN A 95 3.50 -17.54 -20.82
N THR A 96 4.53 -16.73 -20.53
CA THR A 96 5.94 -17.10 -20.66
C THR A 96 6.77 -16.50 -19.53
N GLY A 97 8.02 -16.95 -19.41
CA GLY A 97 8.96 -16.45 -18.45
C GLY A 97 8.76 -17.00 -17.04
N ARG A 98 9.52 -16.45 -16.11
CA ARG A 98 9.49 -16.85 -14.70
C ARG A 98 9.84 -15.70 -13.78
N PHE A 99 9.56 -15.90 -12.52
CA PHE A 99 10.03 -15.02 -11.45
C PHE A 99 10.51 -15.87 -10.27
N ASP A 100 11.47 -15.36 -9.54
CA ASP A 100 12.02 -16.02 -8.35
C ASP A 100 12.17 -15.01 -7.22
N TRP A 101 11.57 -15.32 -6.08
CA TRP A 101 11.77 -14.57 -4.85
C TRP A 101 13.09 -14.94 -4.19
N GLY A 102 13.78 -13.96 -3.63
CA GLY A 102 14.97 -14.22 -2.82
C GLY A 102 14.64 -15.12 -1.62
N ILE A 103 15.56 -16.03 -1.26
CA ILE A 103 15.36 -17.07 -0.23
C ILE A 103 14.95 -16.50 1.14
N THR A 104 15.38 -15.29 1.45
CA THR A 104 15.10 -14.64 2.74
C THR A 104 13.88 -13.73 2.72
N THR A 105 13.18 -13.64 1.59
CA THR A 105 12.02 -12.77 1.44
C THR A 105 10.77 -13.39 2.06
N SER A 106 9.92 -12.53 2.56
CA SER A 106 8.55 -12.85 2.98
C SER A 106 7.65 -11.74 2.47
N GLN A 107 6.52 -12.10 1.86
CA GLN A 107 5.64 -11.18 1.16
C GLN A 107 4.35 -10.94 1.95
N ALA A 108 3.88 -9.69 1.96
CA ALA A 108 2.53 -9.33 2.36
C ALA A 108 1.88 -8.52 1.24
N TYR A 109 0.68 -8.89 0.85
CA TYR A 109 -0.03 -8.32 -0.29
C TYR A 109 -1.39 -7.77 0.09
N LEU A 110 -1.64 -6.53 -0.30
CA LEU A 110 -2.95 -5.88 -0.33
C LEU A 110 -3.44 -5.84 -1.78
N PRO A 111 -4.38 -6.71 -2.18
CA PRO A 111 -4.93 -6.72 -3.53
C PRO A 111 -5.93 -5.58 -3.74
N LEU A 112 -6.13 -5.20 -5.00
CA LEU A 112 -7.16 -4.25 -5.41
C LEU A 112 -8.56 -4.75 -5.01
N ASP A 113 -8.91 -5.99 -5.35
CA ASP A 113 -10.10 -6.65 -4.84
C ASP A 113 -9.71 -7.57 -3.67
N ASN A 114 -10.14 -7.19 -2.48
CA ASN A 114 -9.93 -7.94 -1.26
C ASN A 114 -11.19 -8.67 -0.75
N SER A 115 -12.28 -8.68 -1.53
CA SER A 115 -13.57 -9.27 -1.14
C SER A 115 -13.46 -10.74 -0.77
N SER A 116 -12.59 -11.50 -1.46
CA SER A 116 -12.33 -12.91 -1.21
C SER A 116 -11.81 -13.24 0.20
N TYR A 117 -11.35 -12.26 0.95
CA TYR A 117 -10.89 -12.45 2.33
C TYR A 117 -12.02 -12.33 3.37
N PHE A 118 -13.22 -11.92 2.98
CA PHE A 118 -14.29 -11.49 3.90
C PHE A 118 -15.63 -12.19 3.62
N HIS A 119 -15.60 -13.49 3.32
CA HIS A 119 -16.81 -14.28 3.04
C HIS A 119 -17.44 -14.90 4.28
N ASP A 120 -16.62 -15.17 5.31
CA ASP A 120 -17.07 -15.90 6.48
C ASP A 120 -17.83 -14.99 7.46
N LYS A 121 -18.84 -15.55 8.14
CA LYS A 121 -19.55 -14.84 9.20
C LYS A 121 -18.86 -15.03 10.55
N ILE A 122 -17.63 -14.54 10.65
CA ILE A 122 -16.80 -14.60 11.84
C ILE A 122 -16.43 -13.19 12.30
N SER A 123 -16.09 -13.05 13.59
CA SER A 123 -15.64 -11.77 14.14
C SER A 123 -14.32 -11.33 13.49
N LEU A 124 -14.02 -10.01 13.50
CA LEU A 124 -12.73 -9.51 13.03
C LEU A 124 -11.56 -10.08 13.83
N VAL A 125 -11.78 -10.37 15.10
CA VAL A 125 -10.77 -11.04 15.96
C VAL A 125 -10.47 -12.43 15.41
N ASP A 126 -11.50 -13.23 15.12
CA ASP A 126 -11.31 -14.59 14.58
C ASP A 126 -10.78 -14.55 13.15
N TRP A 127 -11.21 -13.58 12.37
CA TRP A 127 -10.70 -13.35 11.04
C TRP A 127 -9.19 -13.08 11.05
N LEU A 128 -8.71 -12.16 11.87
CA LEU A 128 -7.28 -11.83 11.92
C LEU A 128 -6.45 -12.96 12.56
N ARG A 129 -7.02 -13.72 13.50
CA ARG A 129 -6.39 -14.87 14.16
C ARG A 129 -5.93 -15.96 13.21
N GLN A 130 -6.53 -16.07 12.03
CA GLN A 130 -6.15 -17.07 11.00
C GLN A 130 -4.68 -16.95 10.55
N TRP A 131 -4.06 -15.77 10.69
CA TRP A 131 -2.66 -15.52 10.31
C TRP A 131 -1.69 -15.53 11.49
N SER A 132 -2.12 -15.97 12.67
CA SER A 132 -1.23 -16.16 13.82
C SER A 132 -0.23 -17.28 13.58
N LYS A 133 1.03 -17.05 13.93
CA LYS A 133 2.13 -17.99 13.72
C LYS A 133 2.34 -18.93 14.92
N ASN A 134 1.92 -18.53 16.10
CA ASN A 134 2.11 -19.25 17.36
C ASN A 134 0.95 -18.96 18.33
N ASP A 135 0.93 -19.60 19.48
CA ASP A 135 -0.15 -19.49 20.47
C ASP A 135 -0.23 -18.09 21.10
N GLU A 136 0.90 -17.42 21.32
CA GLU A 136 0.93 -16.04 21.84
C GLU A 136 0.24 -15.06 20.89
N GLU A 137 0.46 -15.21 19.58
CA GLU A 137 -0.18 -14.41 18.55
C GLU A 137 -1.69 -14.73 18.39
N ARG A 138 -2.15 -15.89 18.87
CA ARG A 138 -3.57 -16.28 18.86
C ARG A 138 -4.37 -15.64 19.98
N GLU A 139 -3.70 -15.12 20.99
CA GLU A 139 -4.35 -14.45 22.12
C GLU A 139 -5.17 -13.25 21.66
N GLU A 140 -6.38 -13.13 22.18
CA GLU A 140 -7.31 -12.07 21.80
C GLU A 140 -6.72 -10.67 22.00
N VAL A 141 -5.97 -10.47 23.07
CA VAL A 141 -5.33 -9.18 23.39
C VAL A 141 -4.33 -8.80 22.30
N PHE A 142 -3.54 -9.75 21.81
CA PHE A 142 -2.58 -9.54 20.73
C PHE A 142 -3.29 -9.13 19.43
N ILE A 143 -4.32 -9.87 19.03
CA ILE A 143 -5.12 -9.61 17.83
C ILE A 143 -5.79 -8.23 17.89
N ARG A 144 -6.46 -7.92 19.05
CA ARG A 144 -7.09 -6.62 19.28
C ARG A 144 -6.09 -5.46 19.23
N GLY A 145 -4.82 -5.69 19.56
CA GLY A 145 -3.75 -4.72 19.44
C GLY A 145 -3.55 -4.24 17.99
N PHE A 146 -3.60 -5.13 17.01
CA PHE A 146 -3.51 -4.77 15.59
C PHE A 146 -4.80 -4.15 15.04
N LEU A 147 -5.96 -4.70 15.41
CA LEU A 147 -7.26 -4.14 15.02
C LEU A 147 -7.43 -2.73 15.59
N GLY A 148 -7.05 -2.51 16.85
CA GLY A 148 -7.12 -1.21 17.53
C GLY A 148 -6.26 -0.14 16.85
N LYS A 149 -5.08 -0.50 16.32
CA LYS A 149 -4.25 0.40 15.50
C LYS A 149 -5.00 0.91 14.27
N MET A 150 -5.91 0.12 13.73
CA MET A 150 -6.74 0.47 12.57
C MET A 150 -8.16 0.93 12.99
N ILE A 151 -8.30 1.38 14.24
CA ILE A 151 -9.52 1.98 14.83
C ILE A 151 -10.65 0.97 15.06
N PHE A 152 -10.42 -0.32 14.96
CA PHE A 152 -11.38 -1.33 15.40
C PHE A 152 -11.22 -1.59 16.91
N SER A 153 -11.97 -0.88 17.73
CA SER A 153 -11.88 -0.96 19.20
C SER A 153 -13.21 -1.39 19.82
N GLY A 154 -13.13 -2.03 21.00
CA GLY A 154 -14.32 -2.46 21.72
C GLY A 154 -15.16 -3.44 20.90
N GLU A 155 -16.46 -3.12 20.72
CA GLU A 155 -17.41 -3.94 19.98
C GLU A 155 -17.14 -3.97 18.47
N GLU A 156 -16.46 -2.97 17.91
CA GLU A 156 -16.13 -2.96 16.49
C GLU A 156 -15.23 -4.14 16.08
N ALA A 157 -14.35 -4.59 16.96
CA ALA A 157 -13.53 -5.77 16.73
C ALA A 157 -14.34 -7.09 16.72
N LEU A 158 -15.57 -7.06 17.19
CA LEU A 158 -16.49 -8.21 17.22
C LEU A 158 -17.47 -8.19 16.03
N LYS A 159 -17.45 -7.16 15.18
CA LYS A 159 -18.25 -7.16 13.93
C LYS A 159 -17.92 -8.38 13.10
N ASN A 160 -18.91 -8.93 12.41
CA ASN A 160 -18.68 -9.94 11.38
C ASN A 160 -17.93 -9.34 10.19
N CYS A 161 -16.98 -10.09 9.65
CA CYS A 161 -16.15 -9.59 8.56
C CYS A 161 -16.92 -9.44 7.24
N ASP A 162 -18.04 -10.12 7.05
CA ASP A 162 -18.89 -10.06 5.85
C ASP A 162 -19.68 -8.74 5.70
N VAL A 163 -19.88 -7.98 6.78
CA VAL A 163 -20.64 -6.72 6.76
C VAL A 163 -19.78 -5.45 6.65
N LEU A 164 -18.48 -5.59 6.42
CA LEU A 164 -17.55 -4.47 6.37
C LEU A 164 -17.72 -3.62 5.09
N SER A 165 -17.62 -2.31 5.25
CA SER A 165 -17.43 -1.37 4.13
C SER A 165 -16.08 -1.56 3.44
N GLY A 166 -15.93 -1.05 2.20
CA GLY A 166 -14.67 -1.13 1.47
C GLY A 166 -13.47 -0.59 2.26
N GLY A 167 -13.61 0.57 2.88
CA GLY A 167 -12.55 1.16 3.70
C GLY A 167 -12.23 0.35 4.96
N GLU A 168 -13.23 -0.24 5.63
CA GLU A 168 -13.03 -1.14 6.76
C GLU A 168 -12.28 -2.40 6.33
N LYS A 169 -12.61 -2.99 5.18
CA LYS A 169 -11.89 -4.13 4.61
C LYS A 169 -10.41 -3.81 4.37
N VAL A 170 -10.10 -2.67 3.75
CA VAL A 170 -8.71 -2.24 3.55
C VAL A 170 -7.99 -2.05 4.88
N ARG A 171 -8.60 -1.42 5.88
CA ARG A 171 -8.01 -1.29 7.23
C ARG A 171 -7.76 -2.64 7.90
N CYS A 172 -8.67 -3.61 7.75
CA CYS A 172 -8.45 -4.98 8.22
C CYS A 172 -7.26 -5.64 7.51
N MET A 173 -7.16 -5.49 6.18
CA MET A 173 -6.01 -5.99 5.42
C MET A 173 -4.69 -5.35 5.87
N LEU A 174 -4.67 -4.05 6.19
CA LEU A 174 -3.49 -3.40 6.76
C LEU A 174 -3.14 -3.96 8.15
N SER A 175 -4.13 -4.28 8.99
CA SER A 175 -3.91 -4.98 10.28
C SER A 175 -3.23 -6.33 10.05
N ARG A 176 -3.71 -7.10 9.07
CA ARG A 176 -3.11 -8.38 8.66
C ARG A 176 -1.66 -8.19 8.17
N MET A 177 -1.41 -7.22 7.30
CA MET A 177 -0.05 -6.95 6.81
C MET A 177 0.92 -6.56 7.92
N MET A 178 0.48 -5.75 8.90
CA MET A 178 1.29 -5.41 10.07
C MET A 178 1.61 -6.65 10.91
N MET A 179 0.64 -7.55 11.09
CA MET A 179 0.79 -8.78 11.89
C MET A 179 1.73 -9.78 11.20
N LEU A 180 1.71 -9.88 9.88
CA LEU A 180 2.57 -10.78 9.10
C LEU A 180 4.07 -10.45 9.23
N ARG A 181 4.42 -9.21 9.51
CA ARG A 181 5.80 -8.73 9.68
C ARG A 181 6.73 -9.13 8.51
N SER A 182 6.20 -9.04 7.31
CA SER A 182 6.91 -9.36 6.06
C SER A 182 7.94 -8.30 5.71
N ASN A 183 9.00 -8.68 5.01
CA ASN A 183 10.06 -7.76 4.57
C ASN A 183 9.87 -7.24 3.13
N VAL A 184 8.87 -7.74 2.41
CA VAL A 184 8.40 -7.21 1.12
C VAL A 184 6.90 -6.91 1.24
N LEU A 185 6.53 -5.66 1.00
CA LEU A 185 5.14 -5.21 1.03
C LEU A 185 4.68 -4.89 -0.39
N MET A 186 3.54 -5.46 -0.79
CA MET A 186 2.93 -5.24 -2.09
C MET A 186 1.56 -4.59 -1.92
N PHE A 187 1.33 -3.48 -2.62
CA PHE A 187 0.10 -2.70 -2.55
C PHE A 187 -0.45 -2.45 -3.94
N ASP A 188 -1.66 -2.95 -4.22
CA ASP A 188 -2.39 -2.67 -5.44
C ASP A 188 -3.52 -1.69 -5.14
N GLU A 189 -3.36 -0.42 -5.54
CA GLU A 189 -4.27 0.71 -5.33
C GLU A 189 -4.74 0.89 -3.87
N PRO A 190 -3.84 0.97 -2.89
CA PRO A 190 -4.20 0.94 -1.47
C PRO A 190 -5.01 2.16 -1.01
N THR A 191 -5.00 3.24 -1.77
CA THR A 191 -5.65 4.51 -1.40
C THR A 191 -7.12 4.59 -1.80
N SER A 192 -7.61 3.70 -2.70
CA SER A 192 -8.91 3.78 -3.35
C SER A 192 -10.12 3.84 -2.40
N HIS A 193 -10.01 3.28 -1.19
CA HIS A 193 -11.09 3.19 -0.22
C HIS A 193 -10.72 3.72 1.17
N LEU A 194 -9.60 4.41 1.28
CA LEU A 194 -9.13 4.97 2.55
C LEU A 194 -9.50 6.46 2.67
N ASP A 195 -9.80 6.87 3.89
CA ASP A 195 -9.90 8.29 4.25
C ASP A 195 -8.50 8.93 4.28
N LEU A 196 -8.46 10.26 4.27
CA LEU A 196 -7.22 11.04 4.20
C LEU A 196 -6.28 10.73 5.37
N GLU A 197 -6.84 10.51 6.55
CA GLU A 197 -6.09 10.17 7.77
C GLU A 197 -5.40 8.80 7.61
N SER A 198 -6.10 7.82 7.07
CA SER A 198 -5.56 6.47 6.80
C SER A 198 -4.51 6.49 5.68
N ILE A 199 -4.73 7.26 4.61
CA ILE A 199 -3.75 7.47 3.54
C ILE A 199 -2.47 8.09 4.12
N THR A 200 -2.60 9.12 4.95
CA THR A 200 -1.47 9.79 5.59
C THR A 200 -0.69 8.84 6.50
N ALA A 201 -1.40 8.05 7.31
CA ALA A 201 -0.78 7.06 8.20
C ALA A 201 -0.04 5.97 7.40
N LEU A 202 -0.64 5.46 6.33
CA LEU A 202 -0.05 4.49 5.43
C LEU A 202 1.21 5.03 4.76
N ASN A 203 1.14 6.24 4.19
CA ASN A 203 2.26 6.92 3.55
C ASN A 203 3.46 7.05 4.50
N ASN A 204 3.22 7.58 5.70
CA ASN A 204 4.25 7.76 6.71
C ASN A 204 4.88 6.43 7.15
N SER A 205 4.09 5.37 7.24
CA SER A 205 4.57 4.04 7.58
C SER A 205 5.45 3.45 6.47
N ILE A 206 5.02 3.54 5.21
CA ILE A 206 5.80 3.03 4.06
C ILE A 206 7.12 3.79 3.94
N LYS A 207 7.14 5.11 4.14
CA LYS A 207 8.39 5.90 4.14
C LYS A 207 9.39 5.41 5.18
N LYS A 208 8.93 5.08 6.38
CA LYS A 208 9.77 4.62 7.51
C LYS A 208 10.13 3.13 7.40
N PHE A 209 9.41 2.36 6.62
CA PHE A 209 9.66 0.93 6.48
C PHE A 209 11.01 0.68 5.82
N LYS A 210 11.83 -0.18 6.45
CA LYS A 210 13.19 -0.50 5.99
C LYS A 210 13.25 -1.62 4.95
N GLY A 211 12.17 -2.39 4.80
CA GLY A 211 12.06 -3.44 3.79
C GLY A 211 11.72 -2.90 2.40
N ASN A 212 11.43 -3.81 1.50
CA ASN A 212 11.07 -3.50 0.13
C ASN A 212 9.58 -3.23 -0.04
N VAL A 213 9.25 -2.37 -0.98
CA VAL A 213 7.86 -2.02 -1.32
C VAL A 213 7.66 -2.08 -2.82
N ILE A 214 6.56 -2.68 -3.26
CA ILE A 214 6.05 -2.59 -4.63
C ILE A 214 4.65 -1.99 -4.53
N LEU A 215 4.44 -0.82 -5.12
CA LEU A 215 3.22 -0.03 -5.00
C LEU A 215 2.70 0.37 -6.36
N SER A 216 1.45 0.03 -6.69
CA SER A 216 0.69 0.67 -7.76
C SER A 216 -0.33 1.63 -7.15
N THR A 217 -0.45 2.83 -7.71
CA THR A 217 -1.45 3.81 -7.27
C THR A 217 -1.70 4.88 -8.32
N HIS A 218 -2.94 5.36 -8.38
CA HIS A 218 -3.34 6.55 -9.13
C HIS A 218 -3.11 7.87 -8.36
N ASP A 219 -2.83 7.78 -7.06
CA ASP A 219 -2.50 8.94 -6.24
C ASP A 219 -1.05 9.38 -6.54
N PHE A 220 -0.93 10.45 -7.33
CA PHE A 220 0.37 11.01 -7.74
C PHE A 220 1.24 11.42 -6.54
N GLU A 221 0.66 12.09 -5.55
CA GLU A 221 1.40 12.56 -4.38
C GLU A 221 1.87 11.40 -3.50
N PHE A 222 1.06 10.35 -3.42
CA PHE A 222 1.44 9.12 -2.72
C PHE A 222 2.61 8.43 -3.44
N ALA A 223 2.52 8.21 -4.76
CA ALA A 223 3.57 7.61 -5.57
C ALA A 223 4.89 8.40 -5.48
N LYS A 224 4.82 9.73 -5.66
CA LYS A 224 5.95 10.65 -5.58
C LYS A 224 6.65 10.60 -4.22
N SER A 225 5.88 10.47 -3.16
CA SER A 225 6.39 10.57 -1.79
C SER A 225 7.09 9.30 -1.29
N VAL A 226 6.81 8.14 -1.90
CA VAL A 226 7.25 6.82 -1.43
C VAL A 226 8.35 6.23 -2.30
N GLY A 227 8.20 6.31 -3.62
CA GLY A 227 9.04 5.58 -4.57
C GLY A 227 10.43 6.17 -4.78
N ASN A 228 11.44 5.30 -4.86
CA ASN A 228 12.81 5.63 -5.30
C ASN A 228 13.14 4.98 -6.65
N ARG A 229 12.23 4.19 -7.20
CA ARG A 229 12.35 3.48 -8.48
C ARG A 229 10.98 3.36 -9.13
N VAL A 230 10.92 3.56 -10.45
CA VAL A 230 9.70 3.38 -11.24
C VAL A 230 9.91 2.24 -12.22
N ILE A 231 8.97 1.30 -12.22
CA ILE A 231 8.91 0.20 -13.20
C ILE A 231 7.57 0.33 -13.91
N GLU A 232 7.61 0.64 -15.21
CA GLU A 232 6.41 0.73 -16.04
C GLU A 232 6.27 -0.51 -16.92
N LEU A 233 5.19 -1.23 -16.74
CA LEU A 233 4.81 -2.38 -17.57
C LEU A 233 4.11 -1.89 -18.82
N THR A 234 4.56 -2.35 -19.98
CA THR A 234 4.02 -1.96 -21.28
C THR A 234 3.76 -3.19 -22.16
N PRO A 235 2.88 -3.10 -23.16
CA PRO A 235 2.63 -4.21 -24.09
C PRO A 235 3.88 -4.71 -24.84
N ASN A 236 4.90 -3.87 -24.99
CA ASN A 236 6.10 -4.18 -25.76
C ASN A 236 7.39 -4.11 -24.93
N GLY A 237 7.31 -4.35 -23.62
CA GLY A 237 8.47 -4.41 -22.73
C GLY A 237 8.29 -3.68 -21.40
N VAL A 238 9.40 -3.29 -20.78
CA VAL A 238 9.43 -2.63 -19.47
C VAL A 238 10.30 -1.39 -19.50
N ILE A 239 9.88 -0.35 -18.78
CA ILE A 239 10.74 0.81 -18.51
C ILE A 239 11.08 0.76 -17.02
N ASP A 240 12.36 0.67 -16.72
CA ASP A 240 12.87 0.61 -15.35
C ASP A 240 13.84 1.77 -15.10
N ARG A 241 13.56 2.58 -14.08
CA ARG A 241 14.36 3.77 -13.76
C ARG A 241 14.47 3.98 -12.25
N LEU A 242 15.69 4.14 -11.78
CA LEU A 242 15.99 4.57 -10.41
C LEU A 242 15.79 6.09 -10.33
N THR A 243 14.56 6.50 -10.05
CA THR A 243 14.15 7.90 -9.99
C THR A 243 12.85 8.06 -9.21
N THR A 244 12.50 9.28 -8.84
CA THR A 244 11.21 9.60 -8.25
C THR A 244 10.11 9.62 -9.31
N PHE A 245 8.85 9.43 -8.91
CA PHE A 245 7.74 9.33 -9.86
C PHE A 245 7.49 10.64 -10.63
N ASP A 246 7.64 11.80 -10.00
CA ASP A 246 7.52 13.11 -10.65
C ASP A 246 8.61 13.35 -11.71
N SER A 247 9.87 13.02 -11.39
CA SER A 247 10.98 13.09 -12.35
C SER A 247 10.76 12.14 -13.54
N TYR A 248 10.25 10.94 -13.27
CA TYR A 248 9.92 9.96 -14.30
C TYR A 248 8.87 10.48 -15.29
N ILE A 249 7.76 11.00 -14.79
CA ILE A 249 6.66 11.49 -15.65
C ILE A 249 7.04 12.73 -16.44
N SER A 250 7.91 13.59 -15.90
CA SER A 250 8.34 14.85 -16.53
C SER A 250 9.46 14.68 -17.58
N ASP A 251 10.22 13.57 -17.56
CA ASP A 251 11.35 13.33 -18.43
C ASP A 251 10.92 13.17 -19.91
N PRO A 252 11.39 14.04 -20.85
CA PRO A 252 11.07 13.95 -22.28
C PRO A 252 11.51 12.62 -22.91
N LYS A 253 12.65 12.06 -22.50
CA LYS A 253 13.16 10.78 -23.02
C LYS A 253 12.26 9.62 -22.62
N ILE A 254 11.73 9.66 -21.41
CA ILE A 254 10.75 8.67 -20.95
C ILE A 254 9.45 8.79 -21.76
N LYS A 255 8.99 10.00 -22.05
CA LYS A 255 7.78 10.22 -22.88
C LYS A 255 7.93 9.62 -24.27
N GLU A 256 9.09 9.81 -24.91
CA GLU A 256 9.39 9.22 -26.23
C GLU A 256 9.44 7.67 -26.15
N LEU A 257 10.11 7.12 -25.14
CA LEU A 257 10.19 5.68 -24.93
C LEU A 257 8.82 5.05 -24.67
N ARG A 258 7.99 5.71 -23.85
CA ARG A 258 6.61 5.30 -23.60
C ARG A 258 5.78 5.29 -24.89
N ALA A 259 5.87 6.33 -25.71
CA ALA A 259 5.17 6.39 -27.00
C ALA A 259 5.50 5.18 -27.87
N LYS A 260 6.78 4.77 -27.93
CA LYS A 260 7.27 3.61 -28.68
C LYS A 260 6.80 2.27 -28.11
N LEU A 261 6.77 2.12 -26.79
CA LEU A 261 6.44 0.83 -26.17
C LEU A 261 4.93 0.58 -26.00
N TYR A 262 4.12 1.62 -26.20
CA TYR A 262 2.65 1.51 -26.25
C TYR A 262 2.10 1.57 -27.70
N SER A 263 2.95 1.73 -28.71
CA SER A 263 2.55 1.62 -30.10
C SER A 263 2.58 0.15 -30.55
#